data_51a9116f3a6c73634e6aee9e430a2819
#
_entry.id   51a9116f3a6c73634e6aee9e430a2819
#
_cell.length_a   1.000
_cell.length_b   1.000
_cell.length_c   1.000
_cell.angle_alpha   90.00
_cell.angle_beta   90.00
_cell.angle_gamma   90.00
#
_symmetry.space_group_name_H-M   'P 1'
#
loop_
_entity.id
_entity.type
_entity.pdbx_description
1 polymer ?
#
loop_
_entity_poly.entity_id
_entity_poly.type
_entity_poly.pdbx_seq_one_letter_code
_entity_poly.pdbx_strand_id
1 'polypeptide(L)'
;MNNAVKKLLILQSLFLIGCGSQNLVIDTYIPKPLVKNYESITANLTFDEEIKNFIFTPERLQKREASVEINFGNTQAKLFENIFSSFFSINGQKTNSDELSKLILIDIKLDKFEYLTPQMAANQKYSVWFKYSIQILDENERAIDDWIITGYGEQETGVFQGDEAFKRAIQIALRDTGANLSIKAQDELDNITDMIG
;
A
#
# COMPACT_ATOMS: atom_id res chain seq x y z
N MET A 1 -7.53 35.58 47.46
CA MET A 1 -8.00 35.01 46.21
C MET A 1 -8.99 33.92 46.59
N ASN A 2 -10.30 34.12 46.31
CA ASN A 2 -11.42 33.33 46.82
C ASN A 2 -11.35 31.89 46.28
N ASN A 3 -11.64 30.89 47.13
CA ASN A 3 -11.66 29.47 46.72
C ASN A 3 -12.57 29.17 45.54
N ALA A 4 -13.62 29.97 45.29
CA ALA A 4 -14.48 29.92 44.12
C ALA A 4 -13.76 30.26 42.83
N VAL A 5 -12.88 31.27 42.84
CA VAL A 5 -12.06 31.66 41.65
C VAL A 5 -11.02 30.63 41.30
N LYS A 6 -10.39 29.98 42.33
CA LYS A 6 -9.47 28.86 42.10
C LYS A 6 -10.16 27.64 41.48
N LYS A 7 -11.38 27.30 41.93
CA LYS A 7 -12.19 26.21 41.36
C LYS A 7 -12.65 26.49 39.93
N LEU A 8 -12.98 27.75 39.62
CA LEU A 8 -13.37 28.17 38.29
C LEU A 8 -12.18 28.12 37.31
N LEU A 9 -10.98 28.53 37.72
CA LEU A 9 -9.74 28.43 36.93
C LEU A 9 -9.33 26.98 36.64
N ILE A 10 -9.50 26.05 37.62
CA ILE A 10 -9.21 24.63 37.41
C ILE A 10 -10.24 23.99 36.47
N LEU A 11 -11.49 24.39 36.51
CA LEU A 11 -12.52 23.89 35.62
C LEU A 11 -12.31 24.37 34.17
N GLN A 12 -11.76 25.57 33.97
CA GLN A 12 -11.48 26.14 32.65
C GLN A 12 -10.25 25.51 31.98
N SER A 13 -9.28 24.98 32.76
CA SER A 13 -8.10 24.30 32.22
C SER A 13 -8.38 22.86 31.72
N LEU A 14 -9.49 22.25 32.13
CA LEU A 14 -9.91 20.92 31.66
C LEU A 14 -10.49 20.90 30.24
N PHE A 15 -10.86 22.07 29.68
CA PHE A 15 -11.41 22.18 28.32
C PHE A 15 -10.36 22.41 27.21
N LEU A 16 -9.05 22.43 27.56
CA LEU A 16 -7.96 22.56 26.61
C LEU A 16 -7.42 21.17 26.14
N ILE A 17 -8.24 20.10 26.19
CA ILE A 17 -7.86 18.83 25.61
C ILE A 17 -7.99 18.98 24.10
N GLY A 18 -6.83 19.22 23.46
CA GLY A 18 -6.69 19.57 22.07
C GLY A 18 -7.21 18.48 21.14
N CYS A 19 -7.71 18.91 20.00
CA CYS A 19 -7.87 18.07 18.82
C CYS A 19 -6.51 17.44 18.44
N GLY A 20 -6.26 16.21 18.88
CA GLY A 20 -5.14 15.42 18.40
C GLY A 20 -5.42 14.97 16.97
N SER A 21 -4.41 15.01 16.10
CA SER A 21 -4.48 14.29 14.83
C SER A 21 -4.57 12.79 15.13
N GLN A 22 -5.50 12.09 14.46
CA GLN A 22 -5.56 10.64 14.52
C GLN A 22 -4.58 10.08 13.48
N ASN A 23 -3.73 9.15 13.92
CA ASN A 23 -2.81 8.43 13.03
C ASN A 23 -3.40 7.04 12.76
N LEU A 24 -3.78 6.80 11.51
CA LEU A 24 -4.34 5.54 11.04
C LEU A 24 -3.22 4.70 10.39
N VAL A 25 -2.69 3.77 11.14
CA VAL A 25 -1.66 2.86 10.61
C VAL A 25 -2.31 1.77 9.77
N ILE A 26 -1.84 1.63 8.52
CA ILE A 26 -2.27 0.56 7.62
C ILE A 26 -1.33 -0.63 7.80
N ASP A 27 -1.88 -1.71 8.31
CA ASP A 27 -1.24 -3.01 8.39
C ASP A 27 -2.20 -4.04 7.80
N THR A 28 -1.75 -4.78 6.78
CA THR A 28 -2.56 -5.82 6.15
C THR A 28 -1.71 -7.01 5.78
N TYR A 29 -2.23 -8.19 6.11
CA TYR A 29 -1.63 -9.43 5.66
C TYR A 29 -2.02 -9.69 4.21
N ILE A 30 -1.01 -9.86 3.36
CA ILE A 30 -1.16 -10.25 1.96
C ILE A 30 -0.54 -11.65 1.82
N PRO A 31 -1.36 -12.66 1.55
CA PRO A 31 -0.86 -14.02 1.42
C PRO A 31 0.05 -14.15 0.19
N LYS A 32 1.05 -15.01 0.30
CA LYS A 32 1.85 -15.41 -0.86
C LYS A 32 0.99 -16.27 -1.78
N PRO A 33 0.95 -16.00 -3.10
CA PRO A 33 0.24 -16.85 -4.03
C PRO A 33 0.93 -18.21 -4.19
N LEU A 34 0.15 -19.25 -4.45
CA LEU A 34 0.66 -20.57 -4.83
C LEU A 34 0.81 -20.61 -6.35
N VAL A 35 2.00 -20.30 -6.81
CA VAL A 35 2.33 -20.15 -8.23
C VAL A 35 3.60 -20.93 -8.59
N LYS A 36 3.87 -21.05 -9.89
CA LYS A 36 5.14 -21.59 -10.40
C LYS A 36 6.30 -20.69 -9.95
N ASN A 37 7.33 -21.29 -9.38
CA ASN A 37 8.56 -20.59 -9.03
C ASN A 37 9.61 -20.75 -10.15
N TYR A 38 10.29 -19.67 -10.48
CA TYR A 38 11.35 -19.59 -11.49
C TYR A 38 12.71 -19.52 -10.78
N GLU A 39 13.18 -20.66 -10.25
CA GLU A 39 14.40 -20.77 -9.42
C GLU A 39 15.68 -20.29 -10.13
N SER A 40 15.69 -20.29 -11.48
CA SER A 40 16.82 -19.83 -12.29
C SER A 40 16.86 -18.30 -12.47
N ILE A 41 15.90 -17.57 -11.87
CA ILE A 41 15.81 -16.11 -11.99
C ILE A 41 15.92 -15.47 -10.60
N THR A 42 16.78 -14.48 -10.51
CA THR A 42 16.88 -13.59 -9.36
C THR A 42 16.30 -12.23 -9.73
N ALA A 43 15.38 -11.71 -8.92
CA ALA A 43 14.79 -10.40 -9.12
C ALA A 43 15.28 -9.40 -8.06
N ASN A 44 15.77 -8.24 -8.48
CA ASN A 44 16.03 -7.11 -7.60
C ASN A 44 14.86 -6.14 -7.67
N LEU A 45 14.18 -5.94 -6.54
CA LEU A 45 13.06 -5.02 -6.44
C LEU A 45 13.55 -3.63 -6.02
N THR A 46 13.15 -2.62 -6.75
CA THR A 46 13.33 -1.22 -6.38
C THR A 46 11.98 -0.54 -6.23
N PHE A 47 11.90 0.37 -5.29
CA PHE A 47 10.67 1.08 -4.93
C PHE A 47 10.93 2.57 -4.89
N ASP A 48 9.98 3.36 -5.36
CA ASP A 48 9.99 4.79 -5.09
C ASP A 48 9.78 5.12 -3.59
N GLU A 49 10.02 6.36 -3.21
CA GLU A 49 9.89 6.77 -1.80
C GLU A 49 8.43 6.75 -1.33
N GLU A 50 7.46 6.92 -2.24
CA GLU A 50 6.04 6.87 -1.92
C GLU A 50 5.60 5.44 -1.54
N ILE A 51 6.21 4.42 -2.09
CA ILE A 51 5.93 3.03 -1.70
C ILE A 51 6.55 2.68 -0.35
N LYS A 52 7.74 3.21 -0.05
CA LYS A 52 8.47 2.90 1.18
C LYS A 52 7.88 3.57 2.42
N ASN A 53 7.46 4.84 2.27
CA ASN A 53 7.09 5.70 3.38
C ASN A 53 5.85 6.56 3.08
N PHE A 54 4.85 6.00 2.42
CA PHE A 54 3.67 6.76 2.04
C PHE A 54 2.86 7.18 3.27
N ILE A 55 2.77 8.50 3.46
CA ILE A 55 1.90 9.14 4.45
C ILE A 55 0.93 10.03 3.70
N PHE A 56 -0.34 9.78 3.89
CA PHE A 56 -1.41 10.51 3.22
C PHE A 56 -2.30 11.23 4.23
N THR A 57 -2.55 12.52 3.99
CA THR A 57 -3.47 13.31 4.79
C THR A 57 -4.63 13.75 3.90
N PRO A 58 -5.83 13.18 4.10
CA PRO A 58 -7.02 13.58 3.36
C PRO A 58 -7.34 15.07 3.53
N GLU A 59 -7.80 15.71 2.46
CA GLU A 59 -8.33 17.06 2.57
C GLU A 59 -9.57 17.08 3.47
N ARG A 60 -9.59 18.03 4.41
CA ARG A 60 -10.73 18.20 5.31
C ARG A 60 -11.90 18.82 4.56
N LEU A 61 -13.03 18.14 4.56
CA LEU A 61 -14.28 18.69 4.02
C LEU A 61 -14.88 19.77 4.95
N GLN A 62 -14.57 19.68 6.26
CA GLN A 62 -15.01 20.66 7.26
C GLN A 62 -13.87 21.08 8.18
N LYS A 63 -13.77 22.39 8.48
CA LYS A 63 -12.71 22.95 9.35
C LYS A 63 -12.67 22.40 10.79
N ARG A 64 -13.72 21.70 11.24
CA ARG A 64 -13.86 21.15 12.61
C ARG A 64 -13.52 19.67 12.71
N GLU A 65 -13.26 18.98 11.60
CA GLU A 65 -12.87 17.58 11.62
C GLU A 65 -11.44 17.44 12.11
N ALA A 66 -11.19 16.43 12.95
CA ALA A 66 -9.83 16.05 13.31
C ALA A 66 -9.03 15.67 12.05
N SER A 67 -7.75 16.05 11.98
CA SER A 67 -6.92 15.57 10.89
C SER A 67 -6.65 14.09 11.07
N VAL A 68 -6.95 13.31 10.05
CA VAL A 68 -6.56 11.91 9.96
C VAL A 68 -5.29 11.85 9.12
N GLU A 69 -4.25 11.22 9.64
CA GLU A 69 -3.05 10.90 8.90
C GLU A 69 -3.03 9.39 8.65
N ILE A 70 -2.90 8.99 7.40
CA ILE A 70 -2.87 7.59 7.01
C ILE A 70 -1.41 7.22 6.75
N ASN A 71 -0.89 6.35 7.58
CA ASN A 71 0.49 5.88 7.48
C ASN A 71 0.50 4.44 6.96
N PHE A 72 1.01 4.27 5.75
CA PHE A 72 1.14 2.95 5.11
C PHE A 72 2.42 2.23 5.55
N GLY A 73 3.38 2.93 6.15
CA GLY A 73 4.68 2.38 6.51
C GLY A 73 5.31 1.66 5.31
N ASN A 74 5.71 0.41 5.52
CA ASN A 74 6.27 -0.44 4.47
C ASN A 74 5.28 -1.49 3.94
N THR A 75 3.98 -1.31 4.18
CA THR A 75 2.95 -2.30 3.79
C THR A 75 2.89 -2.51 2.29
N GLN A 76 3.05 -1.44 1.50
CA GLN A 76 3.08 -1.53 0.04
C GLN A 76 4.32 -2.30 -0.45
N ALA A 77 5.52 -1.97 0.05
CA ALA A 77 6.73 -2.70 -0.31
C ALA A 77 6.62 -4.19 0.01
N LYS A 78 6.16 -4.52 1.23
CA LYS A 78 5.92 -5.92 1.63
C LYS A 78 4.91 -6.65 0.75
N LEU A 79 3.89 -5.96 0.22
CA LEU A 79 2.96 -6.54 -0.75
C LEU A 79 3.71 -7.07 -1.96
N PHE A 80 4.50 -6.21 -2.60
CA PHE A 80 5.26 -6.57 -3.79
C PHE A 80 6.33 -7.63 -3.50
N GLU A 81 7.07 -7.49 -2.39
CA GLU A 81 8.05 -8.49 -1.95
C GLU A 81 7.41 -9.86 -1.74
N ASN A 82 6.26 -9.94 -1.08
CA ASN A 82 5.54 -11.19 -0.85
C ASN A 82 5.09 -11.85 -2.16
N ILE A 83 4.57 -11.07 -3.11
CA ILE A 83 4.11 -11.61 -4.39
C ILE A 83 5.30 -12.07 -5.22
N PHE A 84 6.28 -11.19 -5.48
CA PHE A 84 7.42 -11.54 -6.33
C PHE A 84 8.30 -12.63 -5.73
N SER A 85 8.44 -12.73 -4.40
CA SER A 85 9.15 -13.84 -3.74
C SER A 85 8.48 -15.21 -3.93
N SER A 86 7.26 -15.25 -4.43
CA SER A 86 6.61 -16.52 -4.81
C SER A 86 7.01 -17.00 -6.19
N PHE A 87 7.45 -16.08 -7.05
CA PHE A 87 7.90 -16.37 -8.43
C PHE A 87 9.42 -16.50 -8.54
N PHE A 88 10.19 -15.71 -7.78
CA PHE A 88 11.63 -15.56 -7.92
C PHE A 88 12.37 -15.59 -6.58
N SER A 89 13.68 -15.82 -6.63
CA SER A 89 14.56 -15.40 -5.55
C SER A 89 14.70 -13.88 -5.59
N ILE A 90 14.44 -13.16 -4.48
CA ILE A 90 14.50 -11.70 -4.46
C ILE A 90 15.69 -11.18 -3.64
N ASN A 91 16.25 -10.02 -4.07
CA ASN A 91 17.22 -9.20 -3.33
C ASN A 91 18.43 -9.99 -2.77
N GLY A 92 18.97 -10.91 -3.56
CA GLY A 92 20.21 -11.61 -3.22
C GLY A 92 20.06 -12.67 -2.12
N GLN A 93 18.86 -13.15 -1.86
CA GLN A 93 18.67 -14.38 -1.09
C GLN A 93 19.25 -15.56 -1.92
N LYS A 94 20.54 -15.84 -1.66
CA LYS A 94 21.28 -16.88 -2.38
C LYS A 94 20.65 -18.24 -2.10
N THR A 95 20.19 -18.89 -3.17
CA THR A 95 19.99 -20.34 -3.17
C THR A 95 21.31 -21.00 -3.62
N ASN A 96 21.56 -22.24 -3.19
CA ASN A 96 22.80 -22.98 -3.48
C ASN A 96 23.05 -23.33 -4.97
N SER A 97 22.27 -22.74 -5.88
CA SER A 97 22.33 -22.93 -7.35
C SER A 97 22.87 -21.71 -8.12
N ASP A 98 23.65 -20.85 -7.48
CA ASP A 98 23.97 -19.46 -7.89
C ASP A 98 24.83 -19.26 -9.13
N GLU A 99 25.33 -20.32 -9.80
CA GLU A 99 26.27 -20.12 -10.91
C GLU A 99 25.62 -19.76 -12.27
N LEU A 100 24.29 -19.85 -12.39
CA LEU A 100 23.57 -19.62 -13.66
C LEU A 100 22.25 -18.85 -13.52
N SER A 101 22.03 -18.17 -12.41
CA SER A 101 20.78 -17.38 -12.25
C SER A 101 20.83 -16.10 -13.08
N LYS A 102 19.81 -15.88 -13.90
CA LYS A 102 19.61 -14.64 -14.65
C LYS A 102 19.06 -13.57 -13.72
N LEU A 103 19.55 -12.34 -13.89
CA LEU A 103 19.12 -11.19 -13.10
C LEU A 103 18.08 -10.38 -13.87
N ILE A 104 16.97 -10.08 -13.21
CA ILE A 104 16.02 -9.05 -13.64
C ILE A 104 15.92 -7.94 -12.60
N LEU A 105 15.65 -6.73 -13.07
CA LEU A 105 15.38 -5.58 -12.22
C LEU A 105 13.90 -5.26 -12.33
N ILE A 106 13.24 -5.01 -11.22
CA ILE A 106 11.79 -4.70 -11.17
C ILE A 106 11.61 -3.38 -10.42
N ASP A 107 11.32 -2.33 -11.18
CA ASP A 107 11.06 -0.99 -10.66
C ASP A 107 9.57 -0.80 -10.43
N ILE A 108 9.19 -0.43 -9.20
CA ILE A 108 7.80 -0.30 -8.79
C ILE A 108 7.53 1.11 -8.30
N LYS A 109 6.51 1.75 -8.88
CA LYS A 109 6.11 3.13 -8.56
C LYS A 109 4.63 3.20 -8.24
N LEU A 110 4.27 4.05 -7.27
CA LEU A 110 2.89 4.42 -7.01
C LEU A 110 2.50 5.59 -7.91
N ASP A 111 1.78 5.33 -8.99
CA ASP A 111 1.32 6.38 -9.90
C ASP A 111 0.18 7.19 -9.30
N LYS A 112 -0.73 6.53 -8.56
CA LYS A 112 -1.92 7.19 -8.05
C LYS A 112 -2.52 6.47 -6.85
N PHE A 113 -2.93 7.27 -5.87
CA PHE A 113 -3.81 6.89 -4.79
C PHE A 113 -5.03 7.80 -4.82
N GLU A 114 -6.21 7.23 -4.94
CA GLU A 114 -7.49 7.96 -4.93
C GLU A 114 -8.45 7.36 -3.91
N TYR A 115 -9.32 8.19 -3.40
CA TYR A 115 -10.37 7.75 -2.49
C TYR A 115 -11.64 8.58 -2.66
N LEU A 116 -12.77 7.99 -2.29
CA LEU A 116 -14.02 8.69 -2.12
C LEU A 116 -14.55 8.42 -0.71
N THR A 117 -14.92 9.47 -0.03
CA THR A 117 -15.64 9.37 1.25
C THR A 117 -17.15 9.24 1.00
N PRO A 118 -17.94 8.78 1.99
CA PRO A 118 -19.39 8.74 1.91
C PRO A 118 -20.01 10.10 1.51
N GLN A 119 -19.42 11.19 2.00
CA GLN A 119 -19.90 12.55 1.70
C GLN A 119 -19.60 12.95 0.25
N MET A 120 -18.41 12.60 -0.27
CA MET A 120 -18.01 12.92 -1.65
C MET A 120 -18.84 12.13 -2.67
N ALA A 121 -19.12 10.87 -2.37
CA ALA A 121 -19.86 9.96 -3.26
C ALA A 121 -21.38 10.01 -3.07
N ALA A 122 -21.88 10.76 -2.09
CA ALA A 122 -23.29 10.81 -1.67
C ALA A 122 -23.88 9.39 -1.41
N ASN A 123 -23.08 8.49 -0.85
CA ASN A 123 -23.46 7.13 -0.47
C ASN A 123 -22.93 6.80 0.94
N GLN A 124 -23.06 5.56 1.39
CA GLN A 124 -22.59 5.14 2.72
C GLN A 124 -21.30 4.33 2.67
N LYS A 125 -20.43 4.61 1.66
CA LYS A 125 -19.24 3.79 1.43
C LYS A 125 -18.00 4.65 1.30
N TYR A 126 -16.87 4.11 1.80
CA TYR A 126 -15.53 4.53 1.38
C TYR A 126 -15.12 3.68 0.17
N SER A 127 -14.56 4.31 -0.84
CA SER A 127 -13.98 3.65 -2.00
C SER A 127 -12.54 4.12 -2.17
N VAL A 128 -11.64 3.20 -2.48
CA VAL A 128 -10.19 3.45 -2.58
C VAL A 128 -9.65 2.79 -3.83
N TRP A 129 -8.75 3.48 -4.52
CA TRP A 129 -8.04 3.00 -5.70
C TRP A 129 -6.55 3.23 -5.56
N PHE A 130 -5.79 2.21 -5.94
CA PHE A 130 -4.37 2.31 -6.21
C PHE A 130 -4.10 2.06 -7.68
N LYS A 131 -3.10 2.76 -8.21
CA LYS A 131 -2.51 2.46 -9.51
C LYS A 131 -1.01 2.46 -9.36
N TYR A 132 -0.38 1.36 -9.78
CA TYR A 132 1.06 1.19 -9.80
C TYR A 132 1.54 0.96 -11.22
N SER A 133 2.72 1.48 -11.53
CA SER A 133 3.51 1.10 -12.69
C SER A 133 4.67 0.21 -12.25
N ILE A 134 4.89 -0.85 -12.99
CA ILE A 134 5.96 -1.82 -12.75
C ILE A 134 6.73 -1.98 -14.03
N GLN A 135 8.00 -1.63 -14.01
CA GLN A 135 8.90 -1.80 -15.14
C GLN A 135 9.82 -2.98 -14.88
N ILE A 136 9.89 -3.91 -15.84
CA ILE A 136 10.76 -5.07 -15.78
C ILE A 136 11.91 -4.85 -16.75
N LEU A 137 13.13 -4.95 -16.25
CA LEU A 137 14.36 -4.67 -16.98
C LEU A 137 15.29 -5.89 -16.95
N ASP A 138 16.13 -6.03 -17.99
CA ASP A 138 17.23 -7.00 -17.98
C ASP A 138 18.41 -6.53 -17.09
N GLU A 139 19.44 -7.33 -16.97
CA GLU A 139 20.67 -7.00 -16.24
C GLU A 139 21.41 -5.76 -16.77
N ASN A 140 21.13 -5.32 -18.01
CA ASN A 140 21.72 -4.15 -18.66
C ASN A 140 20.77 -2.94 -18.61
N GLU A 141 19.75 -2.97 -17.75
CA GLU A 141 18.73 -1.94 -17.59
C GLU A 141 17.88 -1.67 -18.85
N ARG A 142 17.76 -2.64 -19.76
CA ARG A 142 16.90 -2.54 -20.93
C ARG A 142 15.50 -3.03 -20.57
N ALA A 143 14.46 -2.26 -20.97
CA ALA A 143 13.09 -2.62 -20.71
C ALA A 143 12.71 -3.93 -21.44
N ILE A 144 12.20 -4.87 -20.67
CA ILE A 144 11.62 -6.13 -21.14
C ILE A 144 10.11 -5.99 -21.24
N ASP A 145 9.48 -5.44 -20.18
CA ASP A 145 8.03 -5.28 -20.12
C ASP A 145 7.63 -4.16 -19.16
N ASP A 146 6.41 -3.62 -19.33
CA ASP A 146 5.81 -2.58 -18.51
C ASP A 146 4.40 -3.00 -18.10
N TRP A 147 4.12 -3.07 -16.79
CA TRP A 147 2.82 -3.42 -16.27
C TRP A 147 2.14 -2.28 -15.55
N ILE A 148 0.84 -2.16 -15.73
CA ILE A 148 -0.02 -1.32 -14.91
C ILE A 148 -0.86 -2.23 -14.03
N ILE A 149 -0.73 -2.07 -12.71
CA ILE A 149 -1.51 -2.83 -11.72
C ILE A 149 -2.42 -1.86 -10.98
N THR A 150 -3.69 -2.19 -10.90
CA THR A 150 -4.67 -1.43 -10.13
C THR A 150 -5.23 -2.27 -9.00
N GLY A 151 -5.64 -1.61 -7.93
CA GLY A 151 -6.38 -2.23 -6.85
C GLY A 151 -7.55 -1.37 -6.41
N TYR A 152 -8.67 -1.99 -6.16
CA TYR A 152 -9.89 -1.36 -5.71
C TYR A 152 -10.40 -1.95 -4.40
N GLY A 153 -10.87 -1.10 -3.50
CA GLY A 153 -11.48 -1.51 -2.25
C GLY A 153 -12.66 -0.63 -1.86
N GLU A 154 -13.68 -1.26 -1.35
CA GLU A 154 -14.90 -0.58 -0.90
C GLU A 154 -15.34 -1.12 0.46
N GLN A 155 -15.78 -0.23 1.35
CA GLN A 155 -16.31 -0.60 2.65
C GLN A 155 -17.44 0.34 3.07
N GLU A 156 -18.58 -0.24 3.47
CA GLU A 156 -19.69 0.52 4.04
C GLU A 156 -19.34 1.08 5.42
N THR A 157 -19.81 2.29 5.70
CA THR A 157 -19.69 2.90 7.02
C THR A 157 -20.77 2.35 7.95
N GLY A 158 -20.36 1.79 9.09
CA GLY A 158 -21.26 1.63 10.23
C GLY A 158 -21.44 2.96 10.99
N VAL A 159 -22.43 3.05 11.84
CA VAL A 159 -22.83 4.28 12.56
C VAL A 159 -21.70 4.93 13.39
N PHE A 160 -20.63 4.20 13.71
CA PHE A 160 -19.51 4.66 14.58
C PHE A 160 -18.11 4.30 14.05
N GLN A 161 -17.93 4.00 12.79
CA GLN A 161 -16.70 3.37 12.29
C GLN A 161 -16.12 4.03 11.03
N GLY A 162 -16.25 5.35 10.87
CA GLY A 162 -15.78 6.03 9.66
C GLY A 162 -14.31 5.74 9.33
N ASP A 163 -13.42 5.94 10.28
CA ASP A 163 -11.97 5.74 10.07
C ASP A 163 -11.62 4.27 9.89
N GLU A 164 -12.27 3.39 10.64
CA GLU A 164 -12.06 1.94 10.50
C GLU A 164 -12.62 1.41 9.18
N ALA A 165 -13.76 1.95 8.70
CA ALA A 165 -14.28 1.61 7.39
C ALA A 165 -13.34 2.07 6.27
N PHE A 166 -12.75 3.27 6.41
CA PHE A 166 -11.75 3.76 5.46
C PHE A 166 -10.49 2.88 5.46
N LYS A 167 -9.97 2.54 6.65
CA LYS A 167 -8.85 1.59 6.79
C LYS A 167 -9.15 0.25 6.09
N ARG A 168 -10.34 -0.30 6.28
CA ARG A 168 -10.74 -1.56 5.63
C ARG A 168 -10.83 -1.43 4.12
N ALA A 169 -11.36 -0.32 3.58
CA ALA A 169 -11.37 -0.07 2.15
C ALA A 169 -9.95 -0.07 1.57
N ILE A 170 -8.99 0.58 2.26
CA ILE A 170 -7.58 0.56 1.89
C ILE A 170 -7.01 -0.87 1.91
N GLN A 171 -7.27 -1.63 2.98
CA GLN A 171 -6.79 -3.01 3.09
C GLN A 171 -7.36 -3.93 2.00
N ILE A 172 -8.62 -3.74 1.62
CA ILE A 172 -9.26 -4.46 0.51
C ILE A 172 -8.57 -4.08 -0.81
N ALA A 173 -8.34 -2.79 -1.06
CA ALA A 173 -7.68 -2.31 -2.28
C ALA A 173 -6.25 -2.87 -2.41
N LEU A 174 -5.47 -2.93 -1.32
CA LEU A 174 -4.14 -3.53 -1.32
C LEU A 174 -4.18 -5.04 -1.61
N ARG A 175 -5.16 -5.77 -1.08
CA ARG A 175 -5.34 -7.19 -1.38
C ARG A 175 -5.74 -7.43 -2.83
N ASP A 176 -6.61 -6.57 -3.36
CA ASP A 176 -7.00 -6.61 -4.77
C ASP A 176 -5.81 -6.31 -5.68
N THR A 177 -4.97 -5.32 -5.34
CA THR A 177 -3.68 -5.08 -6.01
C THR A 177 -2.83 -6.35 -6.05
N GLY A 178 -2.68 -7.04 -4.90
CA GLY A 178 -1.89 -8.27 -4.81
C GLY A 178 -2.45 -9.40 -5.67
N ALA A 179 -3.78 -9.55 -5.73
CA ALA A 179 -4.42 -10.54 -6.57
C ALA A 179 -4.21 -10.24 -8.07
N ASN A 180 -4.41 -8.99 -8.48
CA ASN A 180 -4.23 -8.55 -9.86
C ASN A 180 -2.77 -8.68 -10.32
N LEU A 181 -1.81 -8.33 -9.44
CA LEU A 181 -0.39 -8.55 -9.70
C LEU A 181 -0.06 -10.03 -9.86
N SER A 182 -0.61 -10.89 -9.00
CA SER A 182 -0.36 -12.34 -9.07
C SER A 182 -0.86 -12.94 -10.36
N ILE A 183 -2.04 -12.54 -10.82
CA ILE A 183 -2.62 -12.98 -12.09
C ILE A 183 -1.75 -12.48 -13.26
N LYS A 184 -1.44 -11.17 -13.28
CA LYS A 184 -0.62 -10.58 -14.36
C LYS A 184 0.75 -11.25 -14.44
N ALA A 185 1.42 -11.46 -13.30
CA ALA A 185 2.70 -12.13 -13.25
C ALA A 185 2.61 -13.59 -13.74
N GLN A 186 1.58 -14.32 -13.35
CA GLN A 186 1.39 -15.70 -13.80
C GLN A 186 1.20 -15.81 -15.32
N ASP A 187 0.51 -14.84 -15.92
CA ASP A 187 0.22 -14.85 -17.36
C ASP A 187 1.44 -14.41 -18.21
N GLU A 188 2.30 -13.53 -17.69
CA GLU A 188 3.37 -12.91 -18.49
C GLU A 188 4.77 -13.45 -18.23
N LEU A 189 5.03 -14.05 -17.07
CA LEU A 189 6.39 -14.44 -16.68
C LEU A 189 6.98 -15.59 -17.53
N ASP A 190 6.15 -16.47 -18.10
CA ASP A 190 6.65 -17.46 -19.05
C ASP A 190 7.24 -16.77 -20.30
N ASN A 191 6.55 -15.75 -20.84
CA ASN A 191 7.02 -14.97 -21.98
C ASN A 191 8.33 -14.21 -21.65
N ILE A 192 8.39 -13.59 -20.46
CA ILE A 192 9.58 -12.87 -20.00
C ILE A 192 10.78 -13.82 -19.85
N THR A 193 10.57 -15.01 -19.29
CA THR A 193 11.60 -16.04 -19.14
C THR A 193 12.18 -16.45 -20.49
N ASP A 194 11.34 -16.58 -21.51
CA ASP A 194 11.74 -16.93 -22.87
C ASP A 194 12.55 -15.79 -23.53
N MET A 195 12.24 -14.52 -23.24
CA MET A 195 12.98 -13.36 -23.76
C MET A 195 14.39 -13.22 -23.18
N ILE A 196 14.57 -13.60 -21.92
CA ILE A 196 15.87 -13.55 -21.25
C ILE A 196 16.66 -14.87 -21.37
N GLY A 197 16.04 -15.93 -21.97
CA GLY A 197 16.58 -17.26 -22.26
C GLY A 197 17.57 -17.27 -23.35
#